data_4d82fa44501fa09c942237f0b49f0529
#
_entry.id   4d82fa44501fa09c942237f0b49f0529
#
_cell.length_a   1.000
_cell.length_b   1.000
_cell.length_c   1.000
_cell.angle_alpha   90.00
_cell.angle_beta   90.00
_cell.angle_gamma   90.00
#
_symmetry.space_group_name_H-M   'P 1'
#
loop_
_entity.id
_entity.type
_entity.pdbx_description
1 polymer ?
#
loop_
_entity_poly.entity_id
_entity_poly.type
_entity_poly.pdbx_seq_one_letter_code
_entity_poly.pdbx_strand_id
1 'polypeptide(L)'
;MPEIKIKLTDVTDRLDEGYLLLTELRKEAQAPVVKARLLNKEVISVYGQAAAKKFYDPENFKREGAMPKLVLKTLFGEEGVQTLDGEPHKHRKTIFMDLMTPKQMEEYHRILDKNLSEKMNRQNGEFNLFDLSKEILFRSICEWAGIDLSKMTQEDVNRLAEYQISMISSAVTNPATHIKGIENRKKSENWAQGLIEKARTQPVAGKKDLALYAFASAKDENGEMLPINVAAVELLNVIRPTVALTVWIALMGHALFSRPDIYQRLHAEFDQLQDSFIQEMRRYYPFFPMLPAFAKKDLEIDEYLIPKDSWVVLDIYGTNHDDRTIESPEVFRISRYLGKAKHISYDEEYEMIAQGGGKFEAMHRCAGEWITLHTLRVFTDQLVNKYHFSIPDQDWTIPMNQFPTFPKSKSRLIKK
;
A
#
# COMPACT_ATOMS: atom_id res chain seq x y z
N MET A 1 -15.52 -7.91 -32.22
CA MET A 1 -15.17 -7.29 -30.92
C MET A 1 -15.46 -5.81 -31.02
N PRO A 2 -16.05 -5.18 -30.01
CA PRO A 2 -16.24 -3.74 -30.03
C PRO A 2 -14.92 -3.00 -30.06
N GLU A 3 -14.90 -1.87 -30.74
CA GLU A 3 -13.72 -1.00 -30.81
C GLU A 3 -13.55 -0.27 -29.48
N ILE A 4 -12.30 -0.20 -28.96
CA ILE A 4 -12.01 0.53 -27.73
C ILE A 4 -12.26 2.01 -27.97
N LYS A 5 -13.16 2.63 -27.21
CA LYS A 5 -13.46 4.05 -27.31
C LYS A 5 -12.21 4.86 -26.96
N ILE A 6 -11.81 5.72 -27.87
CA ILE A 6 -10.60 6.54 -27.76
C ILE A 6 -10.97 7.93 -27.23
N LYS A 7 -10.33 8.35 -26.13
CA LYS A 7 -10.21 9.75 -25.77
C LYS A 7 -8.89 10.28 -26.31
N LEU A 8 -8.95 11.07 -27.37
CA LEU A 8 -7.77 11.60 -28.06
C LEU A 8 -6.99 12.66 -27.26
N THR A 9 -7.58 13.22 -26.18
CA THR A 9 -6.91 14.18 -25.32
C THR A 9 -5.93 13.49 -24.38
N ASP A 10 -4.74 14.08 -24.24
CA ASP A 10 -3.81 13.67 -23.18
C ASP A 10 -4.45 13.97 -21.83
N VAL A 11 -4.63 12.92 -21.02
CA VAL A 11 -5.24 13.04 -19.68
C VAL A 11 -4.21 13.37 -18.60
N THR A 12 -2.97 13.68 -19.00
CA THR A 12 -1.91 14.09 -18.06
C THR A 12 -2.31 15.35 -17.30
N ASP A 13 -3.01 16.29 -17.94
CA ASP A 13 -3.51 17.50 -17.30
C ASP A 13 -4.66 17.24 -16.31
N ARG A 14 -5.22 16.04 -16.32
CA ARG A 14 -6.30 15.59 -15.42
C ARG A 14 -5.79 14.72 -14.26
N LEU A 15 -4.47 14.61 -14.05
CA LEU A 15 -3.90 13.87 -12.91
C LEU A 15 -4.34 14.47 -11.56
N ASP A 16 -4.80 15.70 -11.54
CA ASP A 16 -5.44 16.35 -10.38
C ASP A 16 -6.81 15.77 -10.01
N GLU A 17 -7.45 14.95 -10.87
CA GLU A 17 -8.63 14.16 -10.49
C GLU A 17 -8.28 13.00 -9.56
N GLY A 18 -6.99 12.65 -9.44
CA GLY A 18 -6.45 11.72 -8.48
C GLY A 18 -7.02 10.31 -8.62
N TYR A 19 -7.67 9.82 -7.56
CA TYR A 19 -8.24 8.45 -7.53
C TYR A 19 -9.42 8.25 -8.47
N LEU A 20 -10.10 9.32 -8.88
CA LEU A 20 -11.30 9.26 -9.72
C LEU A 20 -11.00 9.32 -11.21
N LEU A 21 -9.79 9.69 -11.63
CA LEU A 21 -9.42 9.89 -13.03
C LEU A 21 -9.90 8.76 -13.95
N LEU A 22 -9.55 7.52 -13.66
CA LEU A 22 -9.91 6.39 -14.53
C LEU A 22 -11.40 6.09 -14.50
N THR A 23 -12.05 6.28 -13.36
CA THR A 23 -13.50 6.13 -13.21
C THR A 23 -14.26 7.17 -14.03
N GLU A 24 -13.83 8.44 -14.00
CA GLU A 24 -14.47 9.51 -14.79
C GLU A 24 -14.25 9.29 -16.30
N LEU A 25 -13.05 8.86 -16.72
CA LEU A 25 -12.80 8.48 -18.11
C LEU A 25 -13.76 7.39 -18.61
N ARG A 26 -14.04 6.38 -17.80
CA ARG A 26 -14.99 5.30 -18.14
C ARG A 26 -16.43 5.81 -18.23
N LYS A 27 -16.87 6.63 -17.28
CA LYS A 27 -18.21 7.25 -17.29
C LYS A 27 -18.42 8.09 -18.55
N GLU A 28 -17.44 8.94 -18.88
CA GLU A 28 -17.49 9.77 -20.08
C GLU A 28 -17.49 8.95 -21.38
N ALA A 29 -16.72 7.87 -21.44
CA ALA A 29 -16.68 6.98 -22.58
C ALA A 29 -17.89 6.04 -22.65
N GLN A 30 -18.64 5.86 -21.54
CA GLN A 30 -19.68 4.84 -21.39
C GLN A 30 -19.20 3.45 -21.82
N ALA A 31 -17.99 3.08 -21.37
CA ALA A 31 -17.34 1.82 -21.73
C ALA A 31 -16.44 1.31 -20.58
N PRO A 32 -16.38 0.00 -20.35
CA PRO A 32 -15.55 -0.58 -19.29
C PRO A 32 -14.04 -0.53 -19.63
N VAL A 33 -13.70 -0.50 -20.91
CA VAL A 33 -12.32 -0.40 -21.40
C VAL A 33 -12.17 0.89 -22.19
N VAL A 34 -11.19 1.71 -21.81
CA VAL A 34 -10.98 3.05 -22.39
C VAL A 34 -9.54 3.21 -22.82
N LYS A 35 -9.33 3.71 -24.04
CA LYS A 35 -8.02 4.09 -24.54
C LYS A 35 -7.84 5.59 -24.39
N ALA A 36 -6.74 6.01 -23.76
CA ALA A 36 -6.41 7.40 -23.54
C ALA A 36 -4.93 7.66 -23.82
N ARG A 37 -4.49 8.89 -23.65
CA ARG A 37 -3.07 9.24 -23.66
C ARG A 37 -2.68 9.75 -22.26
N LEU A 38 -1.66 9.16 -21.67
CA LEU A 38 -1.12 9.53 -20.37
C LEU A 38 0.39 9.70 -20.47
N LEU A 39 0.94 10.83 -20.01
CA LEU A 39 2.37 11.14 -20.12
C LEU A 39 2.87 11.00 -21.59
N ASN A 40 2.08 11.49 -22.52
CA ASN A 40 2.32 11.42 -23.98
C ASN A 40 2.44 9.99 -24.54
N LYS A 41 1.95 8.97 -23.81
CA LYS A 41 1.90 7.56 -24.25
C LYS A 41 0.46 7.09 -24.30
N GLU A 42 0.20 6.22 -25.26
CA GLU A 42 -1.09 5.54 -25.33
C GLU A 42 -1.24 4.56 -24.16
N VAL A 43 -2.38 4.57 -23.52
CA VAL A 43 -2.71 3.72 -22.36
C VAL A 43 -4.11 3.15 -22.52
N ILE A 44 -4.30 1.89 -22.14
CA ILE A 44 -5.60 1.25 -22.07
C ILE A 44 -5.97 1.06 -20.59
N SER A 45 -7.04 1.71 -20.15
CA SER A 45 -7.59 1.56 -18.79
C SER A 45 -8.57 0.40 -18.75
N VAL A 46 -8.41 -0.48 -17.75
CA VAL A 46 -9.30 -1.62 -17.48
C VAL A 46 -9.65 -1.64 -15.99
N TYR A 47 -10.80 -2.24 -15.61
CA TYR A 47 -11.23 -2.37 -14.22
C TYR A 47 -12.13 -3.58 -14.02
N GLY A 48 -12.39 -3.89 -12.74
CA GLY A 48 -13.30 -4.95 -12.32
C GLY A 48 -12.62 -6.30 -12.16
N GLN A 49 -13.36 -7.23 -11.56
CA GLN A 49 -12.86 -8.54 -11.15
C GLN A 49 -12.29 -9.35 -12.33
N ALA A 50 -12.99 -9.40 -13.45
CA ALA A 50 -12.55 -10.16 -14.64
C ALA A 50 -11.27 -9.59 -15.25
N ALA A 51 -11.16 -8.25 -15.34
CA ALA A 51 -9.95 -7.57 -15.80
C ALA A 51 -8.80 -7.79 -14.82
N ALA A 52 -9.02 -7.66 -13.51
CA ALA A 52 -8.02 -7.90 -12.49
C ALA A 52 -7.46 -9.33 -12.55
N LYS A 53 -8.32 -10.34 -12.72
CA LYS A 53 -7.91 -11.74 -12.87
C LYS A 53 -6.96 -11.93 -14.06
N LYS A 54 -7.27 -11.35 -15.22
CA LYS A 54 -6.40 -11.40 -16.41
C LYS A 54 -5.11 -10.59 -16.21
N PHE A 55 -5.20 -9.43 -15.55
CA PHE A 55 -4.07 -8.52 -15.32
C PHE A 55 -3.01 -9.07 -14.37
N TYR A 56 -3.40 -9.87 -13.37
CA TYR A 56 -2.46 -10.52 -12.45
C TYR A 56 -1.93 -11.86 -12.96
N ASP A 57 -2.46 -12.40 -14.04
CA ASP A 57 -1.93 -13.60 -14.68
C ASP A 57 -0.59 -13.29 -15.37
N PRO A 58 0.53 -13.90 -14.95
CA PRO A 58 1.86 -13.66 -15.52
C PRO A 58 2.01 -14.13 -16.97
N GLU A 59 1.08 -14.97 -17.48
CA GLU A 59 1.06 -15.36 -18.90
C GLU A 59 0.46 -14.25 -19.79
N ASN A 60 -0.32 -13.35 -19.21
CA ASN A 60 -0.96 -12.27 -19.94
C ASN A 60 -0.20 -10.95 -19.85
N PHE A 61 0.38 -10.64 -18.71
CA PHE A 61 0.98 -9.34 -18.43
C PHE A 61 2.36 -9.43 -17.81
N LYS A 62 3.18 -8.40 -18.06
CA LYS A 62 4.48 -8.17 -17.41
C LYS A 62 4.56 -6.79 -16.78
N ARG A 63 5.34 -6.68 -15.71
CA ARG A 63 5.58 -5.44 -14.97
C ARG A 63 6.83 -4.71 -15.41
N GLU A 64 7.80 -5.45 -15.97
CA GLU A 64 9.06 -4.89 -16.41
C GLU A 64 8.85 -3.72 -17.37
N GLY A 65 9.45 -2.57 -17.03
CA GLY A 65 9.37 -1.33 -17.80
C GLY A 65 7.99 -0.63 -17.81
N ALA A 66 6.95 -1.20 -17.21
CA ALA A 66 5.61 -0.64 -17.26
C ALA A 66 5.43 0.57 -16.31
N MET A 67 6.11 0.57 -15.16
CA MET A 67 6.03 1.68 -14.21
C MET A 67 6.82 2.89 -14.72
N PRO A 68 6.21 4.11 -14.75
CA PRO A 68 6.93 5.31 -15.15
C PRO A 68 8.18 5.55 -14.30
N LYS A 69 9.31 5.90 -14.93
CA LYS A 69 10.58 6.17 -14.24
C LYS A 69 10.45 7.21 -13.13
N LEU A 70 9.55 8.18 -13.32
CA LEU A 70 9.25 9.21 -12.33
C LEU A 70 8.77 8.60 -11.00
N VAL A 71 7.89 7.60 -11.08
CA VAL A 71 7.34 6.88 -9.91
C VAL A 71 8.42 5.96 -9.31
N LEU A 72 9.24 5.31 -10.13
CA LEU A 72 10.34 4.47 -9.63
C LEU A 72 11.33 5.30 -8.80
N LYS A 73 11.73 6.47 -9.29
CA LYS A 73 12.72 7.35 -8.63
C LYS A 73 12.26 7.92 -7.28
N THR A 74 10.97 7.93 -7.02
CA THR A 74 10.44 8.40 -5.73
C THR A 74 9.89 7.24 -4.90
N LEU A 75 8.96 6.46 -5.43
CA LEU A 75 8.15 5.52 -4.66
C LEU A 75 8.81 4.14 -4.53
N PHE A 76 9.11 3.46 -5.63
CA PHE A 76 9.50 2.04 -5.58
C PHE A 76 11.01 1.81 -5.48
N GLY A 77 11.84 2.70 -6.01
CA GLY A 77 13.25 2.45 -6.28
C GLY A 77 13.47 1.71 -7.60
N GLU A 78 14.65 1.81 -8.11
CA GLU A 78 15.06 1.09 -9.29
C GLU A 78 15.48 -0.34 -8.89
N GLU A 79 15.23 -1.34 -9.74
CA GLU A 79 15.59 -2.76 -9.56
C GLU A 79 14.91 -3.46 -8.35
N GLY A 80 13.85 -2.86 -7.76
CA GLY A 80 13.05 -3.49 -6.71
C GLY A 80 12.15 -4.61 -7.26
N VAL A 81 11.71 -5.51 -6.38
CA VAL A 81 10.88 -6.69 -6.71
C VAL A 81 9.64 -6.37 -7.55
N GLN A 82 9.08 -5.17 -7.40
CA GLN A 82 7.87 -4.74 -8.14
C GLN A 82 8.11 -4.53 -9.64
N THR A 83 9.38 -4.43 -10.07
CA THR A 83 9.78 -4.21 -11.47
C THR A 83 10.24 -5.48 -12.17
N LEU A 84 10.29 -6.60 -11.46
CA LEU A 84 10.73 -7.90 -11.97
C LEU A 84 9.55 -8.74 -12.43
N ASP A 85 9.81 -9.68 -13.33
CA ASP A 85 8.88 -10.72 -13.78
C ASP A 85 9.54 -12.09 -13.76
N GLY A 86 8.77 -13.17 -13.95
CA GLY A 86 9.27 -14.54 -14.08
C GLY A 86 10.04 -15.06 -12.86
N GLU A 87 11.12 -15.79 -13.09
CA GLU A 87 11.93 -16.40 -12.04
C GLU A 87 12.65 -15.39 -11.14
N PRO A 88 13.23 -14.27 -11.66
CA PRO A 88 13.79 -13.21 -10.80
C PRO A 88 12.76 -12.64 -9.80
N HIS A 89 11.52 -12.39 -10.26
CA HIS A 89 10.43 -11.95 -9.36
C HIS A 89 10.10 -13.00 -8.31
N LYS A 90 9.87 -14.26 -8.70
CA LYS A 90 9.51 -15.33 -7.77
C LYS A 90 10.58 -15.53 -6.71
N HIS A 91 11.84 -15.60 -7.13
CA HIS A 91 12.97 -15.75 -6.22
C HIS A 91 13.04 -14.59 -5.21
N ARG A 92 12.96 -13.35 -5.70
CA ARG A 92 12.98 -12.16 -4.85
C ARG A 92 11.76 -12.10 -3.92
N LYS A 93 10.58 -12.45 -4.43
CA LYS A 93 9.34 -12.54 -3.67
C LYS A 93 9.43 -13.53 -2.51
N THR A 94 10.08 -14.68 -2.71
CA THR A 94 10.28 -15.70 -1.65
C THR A 94 10.98 -15.12 -0.43
N ILE A 95 11.97 -14.25 -0.61
CA ILE A 95 12.66 -13.59 0.51
C ILE A 95 11.68 -12.78 1.37
N PHE A 96 10.75 -12.06 0.75
CA PHE A 96 9.70 -11.35 1.49
C PHE A 96 8.72 -12.32 2.17
N MET A 97 8.36 -13.41 1.50
CA MET A 97 7.42 -14.38 2.06
C MET A 97 8.00 -15.12 3.28
N ASP A 98 9.29 -15.41 3.27
CA ASP A 98 10.00 -16.00 4.41
C ASP A 98 10.00 -15.09 5.65
N LEU A 99 9.87 -13.78 5.46
CA LEU A 99 9.69 -12.80 6.52
C LEU A 99 8.24 -12.72 7.04
N MET A 100 7.25 -13.14 6.25
CA MET A 100 5.82 -13.01 6.57
C MET A 100 5.22 -14.29 7.18
N THR A 101 6.03 -15.04 7.94
CA THR A 101 5.54 -16.24 8.65
C THR A 101 4.58 -15.86 9.78
N PRO A 102 3.66 -16.75 10.19
CA PRO A 102 2.76 -16.49 11.34
C PRO A 102 3.52 -16.04 12.60
N LYS A 103 4.63 -16.68 12.92
CA LYS A 103 5.48 -16.32 14.07
C LYS A 103 6.02 -14.89 13.96
N GLN A 104 6.50 -14.49 12.78
CA GLN A 104 7.03 -13.15 12.55
C GLN A 104 5.91 -12.10 12.58
N MET A 105 4.72 -12.45 12.14
CA MET A 105 3.56 -11.55 12.18
C MET A 105 3.03 -11.38 13.61
N GLU A 106 3.05 -12.42 14.43
CA GLU A 106 2.74 -12.29 15.87
C GLU A 106 3.77 -11.43 16.59
N GLU A 107 5.05 -11.56 16.26
CA GLU A 107 6.10 -10.71 16.83
C GLU A 107 5.94 -9.25 16.39
N TYR A 108 5.62 -8.98 15.11
CA TYR A 108 5.31 -7.64 14.64
C TYR A 108 4.10 -7.05 15.39
N HIS A 109 3.04 -7.83 15.55
CA HIS A 109 1.85 -7.42 16.31
C HIS A 109 2.22 -7.01 17.74
N ARG A 110 2.98 -7.85 18.44
CA ARG A 110 3.44 -7.60 19.83
C ARG A 110 4.28 -6.32 19.94
N ILE A 111 5.22 -6.13 19.02
CA ILE A 111 6.06 -4.92 18.96
C ILE A 111 5.21 -3.68 18.74
N LEU A 112 4.29 -3.73 17.79
CA LEU A 112 3.43 -2.60 17.45
C LEU A 112 2.47 -2.26 18.59
N ASP A 113 1.82 -3.25 19.21
CA ASP A 113 0.90 -3.03 20.34
C ASP A 113 1.63 -2.41 21.55
N LYS A 114 2.84 -2.90 21.84
CA LYS A 114 3.70 -2.32 22.88
C LYS A 114 4.03 -0.86 22.58
N ASN A 115 4.58 -0.58 21.38
CA ASN A 115 5.03 0.78 21.03
C ASN A 115 3.86 1.77 20.99
N LEU A 116 2.70 1.34 20.48
CA LEU A 116 1.48 2.15 20.46
C LEU A 116 0.96 2.40 21.89
N SER A 117 0.89 1.36 22.73
CA SER A 117 0.46 1.50 24.13
C SER A 117 1.36 2.43 24.93
N GLU A 118 2.69 2.30 24.79
CA GLU A 118 3.65 3.19 25.44
C GLU A 118 3.48 4.65 25.00
N LYS A 119 3.26 4.90 23.72
CA LYS A 119 3.01 6.23 23.17
C LYS A 119 1.69 6.79 23.67
N MET A 120 0.62 5.99 23.62
CA MET A 120 -0.72 6.39 24.08
C MET A 120 -0.75 6.69 25.57
N ASN A 121 -0.02 5.94 26.40
CA ASN A 121 0.05 6.20 27.85
C ASN A 121 0.74 7.53 28.19
N ARG A 122 1.64 8.01 27.35
CA ARG A 122 2.32 9.31 27.49
C ARG A 122 1.60 10.44 26.74
N GLN A 123 0.60 10.10 25.92
CA GLN A 123 -0.12 11.09 25.12
C GLN A 123 -1.09 11.87 26.01
N ASN A 124 -0.91 13.18 26.04
CA ASN A 124 -1.79 14.15 26.71
C ASN A 124 -2.29 15.18 25.69
N GLY A 125 -3.52 15.63 25.87
CA GLY A 125 -4.12 16.66 25.03
C GLY A 125 -4.49 16.16 23.60
N GLU A 126 -4.61 17.11 22.69
CA GLU A 126 -4.99 16.86 21.31
C GLU A 126 -3.81 16.30 20.50
N PHE A 127 -4.11 15.35 19.64
CA PHE A 127 -3.19 14.79 18.65
C PHE A 127 -3.96 14.38 17.40
N ASN A 128 -3.26 14.08 16.32
CA ASN A 128 -3.88 13.48 15.13
C ASN A 128 -3.31 12.09 14.86
N LEU A 129 -4.15 11.21 14.30
CA LEU A 129 -3.80 9.82 14.05
C LEU A 129 -2.71 9.66 13.00
N PHE A 130 -2.67 10.52 11.99
CA PHE A 130 -1.66 10.45 10.92
C PHE A 130 -0.24 10.65 11.46
N ASP A 131 0.00 11.73 12.21
CA ASP A 131 1.35 12.03 12.69
C ASP A 131 1.78 11.11 13.84
N LEU A 132 0.83 10.72 14.70
CA LEU A 132 1.08 9.75 15.77
C LEU A 132 1.46 8.38 15.21
N SER A 133 0.68 7.85 14.28
CA SER A 133 0.93 6.51 13.72
C SER A 133 2.18 6.45 12.85
N LYS A 134 2.54 7.52 12.14
CA LYS A 134 3.76 7.62 11.34
C LYS A 134 5.01 7.30 12.15
N GLU A 135 5.17 7.92 13.32
CA GLU A 135 6.28 7.66 14.22
C GLU A 135 6.28 6.22 14.74
N ILE A 136 5.12 5.77 15.22
CA ILE A 136 4.98 4.45 15.83
C ILE A 136 5.25 3.35 14.81
N LEU A 137 4.70 3.46 13.61
CA LEU A 137 4.92 2.49 12.54
C LEU A 137 6.39 2.43 12.12
N PHE A 138 7.07 3.58 12.01
CA PHE A 138 8.49 3.61 11.69
C PHE A 138 9.32 2.92 12.76
N ARG A 139 9.08 3.21 14.06
CA ARG A 139 9.78 2.55 15.16
C ARG A 139 9.52 1.04 15.18
N SER A 140 8.27 0.66 15.05
CA SER A 140 7.87 -0.75 15.14
C SER A 140 8.40 -1.58 13.99
N ILE A 141 8.38 -1.07 12.76
CA ILE A 141 8.92 -1.80 11.62
C ILE A 141 10.46 -1.86 11.66
N CYS A 142 11.15 -0.83 12.16
CA CYS A 142 12.59 -0.88 12.36
C CYS A 142 12.98 -1.91 13.42
N GLU A 143 12.30 -1.94 14.58
CA GLU A 143 12.52 -2.91 15.64
C GLU A 143 12.30 -4.34 15.11
N TRP A 144 11.18 -4.59 14.43
CA TRP A 144 10.88 -5.88 13.81
C TRP A 144 11.88 -6.28 12.71
N ALA A 145 12.35 -5.33 11.92
CA ALA A 145 13.36 -5.56 10.88
C ALA A 145 14.78 -5.82 11.44
N GLY A 146 14.98 -5.65 12.75
CA GLY A 146 16.30 -5.80 13.40
C GLY A 146 17.18 -4.57 13.32
N ILE A 147 16.59 -3.39 13.10
CA ILE A 147 17.28 -2.10 13.04
C ILE A 147 17.25 -1.45 14.42
N ASP A 148 18.42 -1.24 15.01
CA ASP A 148 18.57 -0.59 16.30
C ASP A 148 18.53 0.94 16.15
N LEU A 149 17.49 1.56 16.70
CA LEU A 149 17.31 3.01 16.73
C LEU A 149 17.77 3.66 18.06
N SER A 150 18.30 2.89 19.00
CA SER A 150 18.63 3.37 20.36
C SER A 150 19.66 4.52 20.40
N LYS A 151 20.51 4.58 19.38
CA LYS A 151 21.55 5.62 19.24
C LYS A 151 21.08 6.85 18.44
N MET A 152 19.84 6.84 17.94
CA MET A 152 19.28 7.94 17.19
C MET A 152 18.50 8.90 18.10
N THR A 153 18.59 10.19 17.79
CA THR A 153 17.75 11.17 18.45
C THR A 153 16.29 11.05 17.99
N GLN A 154 15.36 11.58 18.80
CA GLN A 154 13.94 11.64 18.40
C GLN A 154 13.76 12.39 17.07
N GLU A 155 14.54 13.45 16.85
CA GLU A 155 14.51 14.24 15.62
C GLU A 155 14.96 13.42 14.41
N ASP A 156 16.03 12.61 14.55
CA ASP A 156 16.49 11.73 13.45
C ASP A 156 15.45 10.69 13.09
N VAL A 157 14.81 10.08 14.09
CA VAL A 157 13.73 9.11 13.88
C VAL A 157 12.55 9.76 13.15
N ASN A 158 12.11 10.93 13.60
CA ASN A 158 11.01 11.67 12.97
C ASN A 158 11.36 12.05 11.51
N ARG A 159 12.60 12.47 11.28
CA ARG A 159 13.09 12.83 9.95
C ARG A 159 13.11 11.64 9.00
N LEU A 160 13.57 10.47 9.44
CA LEU A 160 13.54 9.25 8.63
C LEU A 160 12.10 8.79 8.34
N ALA A 161 11.21 8.85 9.32
CA ALA A 161 9.78 8.55 9.12
C ALA A 161 9.15 9.51 8.08
N GLU A 162 9.50 10.81 8.15
CA GLU A 162 9.03 11.81 7.19
C GLU A 162 9.57 11.53 5.78
N TYR A 163 10.81 11.06 5.63
CA TYR A 163 11.34 10.67 4.33
C TYR A 163 10.51 9.53 3.70
N GLN A 164 10.01 8.55 4.50
CA GLN A 164 9.18 7.48 3.99
C GLN A 164 7.84 8.02 3.43
N ILE A 165 7.20 8.94 4.12
CA ILE A 165 5.95 9.57 3.66
C ILE A 165 6.20 10.46 2.45
N SER A 166 7.28 11.23 2.44
CA SER A 166 7.66 12.08 1.31
C SER A 166 7.82 11.30 0.00
N MET A 167 8.39 10.09 0.06
CA MET A 167 8.50 9.21 -1.12
C MET A 167 7.13 8.84 -1.70
N ILE A 168 6.12 8.67 -0.86
CA ILE A 168 4.77 8.32 -1.28
C ILE A 168 4.04 9.53 -1.84
N SER A 169 4.06 10.65 -1.11
CA SER A 169 3.34 11.87 -1.48
C SER A 169 3.90 12.59 -2.71
N SER A 170 5.12 12.26 -3.11
CA SER A 170 5.79 12.88 -4.27
C SER A 170 5.77 12.05 -5.55
N ALA A 171 5.13 10.89 -5.52
CA ALA A 171 5.09 9.99 -6.69
C ALA A 171 4.32 10.59 -7.87
N VAL A 172 3.26 11.37 -7.59
CA VAL A 172 2.37 11.97 -8.62
C VAL A 172 1.97 13.38 -8.16
N THR A 173 2.92 14.31 -8.11
CA THR A 173 2.66 15.68 -7.63
C THR A 173 3.40 16.71 -8.48
N ASN A 174 3.34 17.97 -8.07
CA ASN A 174 4.05 19.05 -8.76
C ASN A 174 5.57 18.84 -8.75
N PRO A 175 6.31 19.46 -9.70
CA PRO A 175 7.75 19.27 -9.87
C PRO A 175 8.58 19.52 -8.61
N ALA A 176 8.24 20.51 -7.79
CA ALA A 176 9.01 20.85 -6.59
C ALA A 176 8.90 19.74 -5.52
N THR A 177 7.68 19.25 -5.29
CA THR A 177 7.44 18.13 -4.38
C THR A 177 8.12 16.86 -4.87
N HIS A 178 8.13 16.64 -6.19
CA HIS A 178 8.79 15.51 -6.81
C HIS A 178 10.31 15.52 -6.59
N ILE A 179 10.97 16.66 -6.79
CA ILE A 179 12.41 16.82 -6.54
C ILE A 179 12.73 16.51 -5.07
N LYS A 180 11.94 17.05 -4.14
CA LYS A 180 12.09 16.74 -2.70
C LYS A 180 11.92 15.25 -2.41
N GLY A 181 11.01 14.58 -3.08
CA GLY A 181 10.81 13.13 -2.98
C GLY A 181 12.03 12.33 -3.43
N ILE A 182 12.65 12.70 -4.54
CA ILE A 182 13.89 12.09 -5.04
C ILE A 182 15.03 12.28 -4.03
N GLU A 183 15.20 13.49 -3.48
CA GLU A 183 16.23 13.76 -2.48
C GLU A 183 16.04 12.94 -1.21
N ASN A 184 14.80 12.88 -0.70
CA ASN A 184 14.48 12.12 0.50
C ASN A 184 14.63 10.61 0.26
N ARG A 185 14.31 10.14 -0.95
CA ARG A 185 14.59 8.77 -1.37
C ARG A 185 16.07 8.45 -1.31
N LYS A 186 16.92 9.30 -1.91
CA LYS A 186 18.38 9.13 -1.89
C LYS A 186 18.93 9.10 -0.46
N LYS A 187 18.44 9.97 0.42
CA LYS A 187 18.83 9.97 1.85
C LYS A 187 18.43 8.68 2.55
N SER A 188 17.23 8.15 2.26
CA SER A 188 16.77 6.86 2.82
C SER A 188 17.57 5.68 2.28
N GLU A 189 17.90 5.68 0.98
CA GLU A 189 18.74 4.64 0.37
C GLU A 189 20.15 4.63 0.94
N ASN A 190 20.78 5.80 1.10
CA ASN A 190 22.09 5.91 1.73
C ASN A 190 22.08 5.38 3.19
N TRP A 191 21.04 5.69 3.95
CA TRP A 191 20.86 5.16 5.30
C TRP A 191 20.71 3.63 5.27
N ALA A 192 19.86 3.09 4.40
CA ALA A 192 19.64 1.65 4.28
C ALA A 192 20.90 0.91 3.77
N GLN A 193 21.67 1.50 2.84
CA GLN A 193 22.94 0.94 2.36
C GLN A 193 23.94 0.80 3.51
N GLY A 194 24.09 1.82 4.35
CA GLY A 194 24.95 1.74 5.52
C GLY A 194 24.54 0.66 6.51
N LEU A 195 23.22 0.41 6.67
CA LEU A 195 22.72 -0.71 7.48
C LEU A 195 23.07 -2.07 6.85
N ILE A 196 22.87 -2.24 5.55
CA ILE A 196 23.20 -3.47 4.81
C ILE A 196 24.72 -3.74 4.87
N GLU A 197 25.56 -2.74 4.62
CA GLU A 197 27.04 -2.87 4.71
C GLU A 197 27.47 -3.32 6.09
N LYS A 198 26.93 -2.70 7.14
CA LYS A 198 27.22 -3.07 8.52
C LYS A 198 26.77 -4.50 8.82
N ALA A 199 25.56 -4.91 8.38
CA ALA A 199 25.04 -6.25 8.60
C ALA A 199 25.87 -7.32 7.86
N ARG A 200 26.45 -7.00 6.69
CA ARG A 200 27.36 -7.87 5.93
C ARG A 200 28.73 -8.04 6.61
N THR A 201 29.27 -6.96 7.13
CA THR A 201 30.59 -6.98 7.79
C THR A 201 30.55 -7.49 9.23
N GLN A 202 29.40 -7.39 9.88
CA GLN A 202 29.17 -7.80 11.27
C GLN A 202 27.94 -8.71 11.36
N PRO A 203 28.01 -9.93 10.81
CA PRO A 203 26.87 -10.84 10.83
C PRO A 203 26.57 -11.27 12.28
N VAL A 204 25.28 -11.27 12.64
CA VAL A 204 24.83 -11.66 13.97
C VAL A 204 24.12 -13.02 13.86
N ALA A 205 24.65 -14.02 14.57
CA ALA A 205 24.07 -15.34 14.59
C ALA A 205 22.61 -15.31 15.10
N GLY A 206 21.72 -16.10 14.49
CA GLY A 206 20.31 -16.21 14.89
C GLY A 206 19.38 -15.08 14.43
N LYS A 207 19.88 -14.10 13.63
CA LYS A 207 19.07 -12.98 13.14
C LYS A 207 18.67 -13.07 11.67
N LYS A 208 18.85 -14.20 11.01
CA LYS A 208 18.52 -14.38 9.58
C LYS A 208 17.05 -14.11 9.26
N ASP A 209 16.16 -14.31 10.21
CA ASP A 209 14.72 -14.11 10.08
C ASP A 209 14.29 -12.63 10.23
N LEU A 210 15.24 -11.72 10.45
CA LEU A 210 14.96 -10.29 10.50
C LEU A 210 15.26 -9.65 9.15
N ALA A 211 14.41 -8.74 8.68
CA ALA A 211 14.48 -8.20 7.33
C ALA A 211 15.85 -7.59 6.96
N LEU A 212 16.50 -6.87 7.88
CA LEU A 212 17.84 -6.32 7.66
C LEU A 212 18.84 -7.40 7.28
N TYR A 213 18.88 -8.51 8.02
CA TYR A 213 19.86 -9.57 7.83
C TYR A 213 19.47 -10.50 6.66
N ALA A 214 18.17 -10.68 6.42
CA ALA A 214 17.67 -11.40 5.26
C ALA A 214 18.13 -10.71 3.97
N PHE A 215 17.93 -9.39 3.84
CA PHE A 215 18.38 -8.65 2.64
C PHE A 215 19.88 -8.46 2.60
N ALA A 216 20.57 -8.32 3.73
CA ALA A 216 22.04 -8.25 3.74
C ALA A 216 22.69 -9.52 3.19
N SER A 217 22.09 -10.70 3.40
CA SER A 217 22.57 -11.99 2.90
C SER A 217 21.84 -12.50 1.65
N ALA A 218 20.92 -11.69 1.09
CA ALA A 218 20.11 -12.07 -0.05
C ALA A 218 20.97 -12.30 -1.30
N LYS A 219 20.59 -13.32 -2.05
CA LYS A 219 21.17 -13.66 -3.35
C LYS A 219 20.10 -13.53 -4.44
N ASP A 220 20.52 -13.39 -5.68
CA ASP A 220 19.65 -13.47 -6.83
C ASP A 220 19.36 -14.94 -7.24
N GLU A 221 18.60 -15.12 -8.30
CA GLU A 221 18.25 -16.44 -8.85
C GLU A 221 19.46 -17.24 -9.38
N ASN A 222 20.59 -16.60 -9.59
CA ASN A 222 21.85 -17.22 -10.04
C ASN A 222 22.76 -17.57 -8.85
N GLY A 223 22.37 -17.24 -7.63
CA GLY A 223 23.13 -17.46 -6.40
C GLY A 223 24.16 -16.37 -6.09
N GLU A 224 24.18 -15.28 -6.85
CA GLU A 224 25.06 -14.13 -6.64
C GLU A 224 24.47 -13.18 -5.59
N MET A 225 25.35 -12.61 -4.76
CA MET A 225 24.92 -11.65 -3.74
C MET A 225 24.28 -10.42 -4.38
N LEU A 226 23.10 -10.02 -3.89
CA LEU A 226 22.46 -8.79 -4.34
C LEU A 226 23.42 -7.61 -4.18
N PRO A 227 23.51 -6.69 -5.15
CA PRO A 227 24.20 -5.41 -4.97
C PRO A 227 23.67 -4.68 -3.72
N ILE A 228 24.55 -3.93 -3.02
CA ILE A 228 24.18 -3.25 -1.76
C ILE A 228 23.00 -2.29 -1.97
N ASN A 229 23.00 -1.55 -3.07
CA ASN A 229 21.90 -0.65 -3.43
C ASN A 229 20.59 -1.39 -3.63
N VAL A 230 20.59 -2.55 -4.28
CA VAL A 230 19.38 -3.38 -4.50
C VAL A 230 18.88 -3.95 -3.16
N ALA A 231 19.76 -4.50 -2.33
CA ALA A 231 19.42 -4.98 -1.00
C ALA A 231 18.82 -3.87 -0.11
N ALA A 232 19.37 -2.65 -0.21
CA ALA A 232 18.85 -1.47 0.51
C ALA A 232 17.45 -1.05 -0.02
N VAL A 233 17.22 -1.09 -1.33
CA VAL A 233 15.89 -0.85 -1.93
C VAL A 233 14.87 -1.84 -1.40
N GLU A 234 15.22 -3.14 -1.30
CA GLU A 234 14.30 -4.15 -0.79
C GLU A 234 14.04 -4.01 0.73
N LEU A 235 15.03 -3.62 1.51
CA LEU A 235 14.81 -3.26 2.92
C LEU A 235 13.84 -2.07 3.04
N LEU A 236 13.99 -1.05 2.22
CA LEU A 236 13.05 0.07 2.16
C LEU A 236 11.66 -0.33 1.64
N ASN A 237 11.55 -1.36 0.82
CA ASN A 237 10.29 -1.93 0.37
C ASN A 237 9.53 -2.68 1.49
N VAL A 238 10.17 -2.93 2.63
CA VAL A 238 9.48 -3.33 3.89
C VAL A 238 9.13 -2.10 4.73
N ILE A 239 10.07 -1.20 4.95
CA ILE A 239 9.92 -0.07 5.88
C ILE A 239 8.90 0.95 5.37
N ARG A 240 9.09 1.47 4.15
CA ARG A 240 8.27 2.53 3.57
C ARG A 240 6.78 2.14 3.47
N PRO A 241 6.40 0.97 2.91
CA PRO A 241 4.99 0.60 2.81
C PRO A 241 4.32 0.45 4.18
N THR A 242 5.07 0.00 5.19
CA THR A 242 4.55 -0.10 6.56
C THR A 242 4.27 1.29 7.13
N VAL A 243 5.16 2.26 6.94
CA VAL A 243 4.92 3.65 7.36
C VAL A 243 3.76 4.28 6.58
N ALA A 244 3.55 3.90 5.32
CA ALA A 244 2.42 4.35 4.52
C ALA A 244 1.05 3.98 5.11
N LEU A 245 0.97 2.95 5.95
CA LEU A 245 -0.27 2.55 6.62
C LEU A 245 -0.85 3.65 7.52
N THR A 246 -0.06 4.68 7.86
CA THR A 246 -0.57 5.88 8.54
C THR A 246 -1.75 6.52 7.79
N VAL A 247 -1.80 6.40 6.46
CA VAL A 247 -2.92 6.85 5.63
C VAL A 247 -4.19 6.09 6.00
N TRP A 248 -4.14 4.74 6.05
CA TRP A 248 -5.31 3.95 6.46
C TRP A 248 -5.68 4.16 7.92
N ILE A 249 -4.73 4.45 8.81
CA ILE A 249 -5.03 4.76 10.21
C ILE A 249 -5.76 6.10 10.33
N ALA A 250 -5.37 7.11 9.56
CA ALA A 250 -6.12 8.36 9.50
C ALA A 250 -7.54 8.16 8.92
N LEU A 251 -7.68 7.32 7.88
CA LEU A 251 -8.97 6.93 7.30
C LEU A 251 -9.82 6.08 8.27
N MET A 252 -9.18 5.25 9.11
CA MET A 252 -9.84 4.53 10.20
C MET A 252 -10.44 5.51 11.22
N GLY A 253 -9.71 6.57 11.57
CA GLY A 253 -10.25 7.65 12.41
C GLY A 253 -11.50 8.27 11.80
N HIS A 254 -11.52 8.52 10.49
CA HIS A 254 -12.73 8.96 9.80
C HIS A 254 -13.85 7.92 9.90
N ALA A 255 -13.57 6.64 9.60
CA ALA A 255 -14.58 5.59 9.64
C ALA A 255 -15.24 5.45 11.02
N LEU A 256 -14.44 5.55 12.08
CA LEU A 256 -14.91 5.35 13.47
C LEU A 256 -15.57 6.60 14.05
N PHE A 257 -14.98 7.78 13.85
CA PHE A 257 -15.34 8.96 14.62
C PHE A 257 -16.17 9.99 13.87
N SER A 258 -16.23 9.94 12.54
CA SER A 258 -17.22 10.71 11.78
C SER A 258 -18.59 10.00 11.69
N ARG A 259 -18.65 8.73 12.08
CA ARG A 259 -19.85 7.86 12.05
C ARG A 259 -20.03 7.14 13.40
N PRO A 260 -20.63 7.78 14.38
CA PRO A 260 -20.76 7.22 15.73
C PRO A 260 -21.51 5.88 15.80
N ASP A 261 -22.45 5.63 14.87
CA ASP A 261 -23.17 4.37 14.73
C ASP A 261 -22.22 3.20 14.39
N ILE A 262 -21.25 3.43 13.54
CA ILE A 262 -20.21 2.43 13.20
C ILE A 262 -19.34 2.12 14.42
N TYR A 263 -18.89 3.15 15.13
CA TYR A 263 -18.10 2.96 16.35
C TYR A 263 -18.87 2.15 17.41
N GLN A 264 -20.12 2.54 17.69
CA GLN A 264 -20.96 1.86 18.69
C GLN A 264 -21.18 0.39 18.32
N ARG A 265 -21.52 0.12 17.07
CA ARG A 265 -21.75 -1.24 16.62
C ARG A 265 -20.48 -2.08 16.64
N LEU A 266 -19.34 -1.52 16.19
CA LEU A 266 -18.06 -2.23 16.21
C LEU A 266 -17.61 -2.52 17.65
N HIS A 267 -17.82 -1.59 18.58
CA HIS A 267 -17.51 -1.80 19.98
C HIS A 267 -18.39 -2.89 20.62
N ALA A 268 -19.69 -2.91 20.31
CA ALA A 268 -20.62 -3.90 20.86
C ALA A 268 -20.40 -5.33 20.32
N GLU A 269 -19.96 -5.48 19.08
CA GLU A 269 -19.79 -6.75 18.37
C GLU A 269 -18.32 -6.98 17.93
N PHE A 270 -17.35 -6.50 18.73
CA PHE A 270 -15.94 -6.35 18.30
C PHE A 270 -15.33 -7.65 17.76
N ASP A 271 -15.41 -8.75 18.49
CA ASP A 271 -14.81 -10.05 18.12
C ASP A 271 -15.37 -10.61 16.80
N GLN A 272 -16.61 -10.22 16.46
CA GLN A 272 -17.27 -10.68 15.23
C GLN A 272 -16.97 -9.77 14.05
N LEU A 273 -16.87 -8.45 14.28
CA LEU A 273 -16.86 -7.45 13.24
C LEU A 273 -15.47 -6.86 12.93
N GLN A 274 -14.47 -7.01 13.81
CA GLN A 274 -13.16 -6.38 13.62
C GLN A 274 -12.54 -6.72 12.24
N ASP A 275 -12.45 -8.00 11.91
CA ASP A 275 -11.85 -8.43 10.66
C ASP A 275 -12.68 -7.98 9.44
N SER A 276 -14.00 -8.03 9.54
CA SER A 276 -14.90 -7.55 8.47
C SER A 276 -14.79 -6.04 8.28
N PHE A 277 -14.72 -5.26 9.37
CA PHE A 277 -14.46 -3.83 9.34
C PHE A 277 -13.13 -3.49 8.66
N ILE A 278 -12.05 -4.21 8.98
CA ILE A 278 -10.72 -4.02 8.39
C ILE A 278 -10.75 -4.29 6.89
N GLN A 279 -11.42 -5.35 6.44
CA GLN A 279 -11.54 -5.64 5.02
C GLN A 279 -12.36 -4.57 4.29
N GLU A 280 -13.47 -4.11 4.88
CA GLU A 280 -14.26 -3.03 4.30
C GLU A 280 -13.48 -1.71 4.27
N MET A 281 -12.67 -1.42 5.28
CA MET A 281 -11.72 -0.30 5.28
C MET A 281 -10.81 -0.34 4.04
N ARG A 282 -10.19 -1.49 3.79
CA ARG A 282 -9.26 -1.70 2.67
C ARG A 282 -9.95 -1.60 1.31
N ARG A 283 -11.18 -2.06 1.21
CA ARG A 283 -11.99 -1.97 -0.01
C ARG A 283 -12.43 -0.54 -0.30
N TYR A 284 -13.04 0.10 0.70
CA TYR A 284 -13.77 1.35 0.53
C TYR A 284 -12.85 2.56 0.41
N TYR A 285 -11.80 2.63 1.24
CA TYR A 285 -10.94 3.80 1.23
C TYR A 285 -9.83 3.71 0.18
N PRO A 286 -9.55 4.81 -0.52
CA PRO A 286 -8.50 4.86 -1.53
C PRO A 286 -7.12 4.72 -0.87
N PHE A 287 -6.25 3.91 -1.46
CA PHE A 287 -4.86 3.76 -1.00
C PHE A 287 -3.88 3.80 -2.17
N PHE A 288 -4.05 2.91 -3.14
CA PHE A 288 -3.28 2.92 -4.38
C PHE A 288 -4.26 3.10 -5.54
N PRO A 289 -4.06 4.09 -6.45
CA PRO A 289 -5.08 4.41 -7.46
C PRO A 289 -5.11 3.40 -8.60
N MET A 290 -3.93 3.03 -9.14
CA MET A 290 -3.82 2.26 -10.38
C MET A 290 -2.47 1.55 -10.49
N LEU A 291 -2.41 0.47 -11.28
CA LEU A 291 -1.17 -0.27 -11.58
C LEU A 291 -0.99 -0.46 -13.08
N PRO A 292 0.19 -0.15 -13.64
CA PRO A 292 0.51 -0.41 -15.03
C PRO A 292 1.13 -1.79 -15.28
N ALA A 293 0.91 -2.32 -16.48
CA ALA A 293 1.58 -3.49 -17.01
C ALA A 293 1.62 -3.43 -18.54
N PHE A 294 2.46 -4.25 -19.19
CA PHE A 294 2.42 -4.47 -20.63
C PHE A 294 1.75 -5.80 -20.96
N ALA A 295 0.86 -5.82 -21.95
CA ALA A 295 0.29 -7.05 -22.47
C ALA A 295 1.35 -7.89 -23.18
N LYS A 296 1.49 -9.17 -22.84
CA LYS A 296 2.48 -10.09 -23.45
C LYS A 296 2.00 -10.69 -24.78
N LYS A 297 0.70 -10.65 -25.00
CA LYS A 297 0.02 -11.20 -26.20
C LYS A 297 -1.28 -10.43 -26.44
N ASP A 298 -1.89 -10.65 -27.60
CA ASP A 298 -3.26 -10.22 -27.83
C ASP A 298 -4.19 -10.97 -26.86
N LEU A 299 -5.03 -10.24 -26.15
CA LEU A 299 -5.98 -10.81 -25.20
C LEU A 299 -7.29 -10.02 -25.19
N GLU A 300 -8.36 -10.64 -24.70
CA GLU A 300 -9.66 -10.02 -24.56
C GLU A 300 -9.95 -9.66 -23.10
N ILE A 301 -10.44 -8.45 -22.87
CA ILE A 301 -10.97 -8.00 -21.57
C ILE A 301 -12.33 -7.34 -21.82
N ASP A 302 -13.38 -7.78 -21.13
CA ASP A 302 -14.75 -7.27 -21.29
C ASP A 302 -15.16 -7.14 -22.78
N GLU A 303 -14.90 -8.20 -23.59
CA GLU A 303 -15.17 -8.28 -25.04
C GLU A 303 -14.31 -7.35 -25.92
N TYR A 304 -13.39 -6.55 -25.34
CA TYR A 304 -12.47 -5.69 -26.07
C TYR A 304 -11.13 -6.38 -26.31
N LEU A 305 -10.61 -6.24 -27.54
CA LEU A 305 -9.26 -6.71 -27.87
C LEU A 305 -8.22 -5.75 -27.29
N ILE A 306 -7.34 -6.28 -26.46
CA ILE A 306 -6.13 -5.61 -25.96
C ILE A 306 -4.96 -6.12 -26.77
N PRO A 307 -4.36 -5.33 -27.65
CA PRO A 307 -3.24 -5.77 -28.48
C PRO A 307 -1.99 -6.07 -27.63
N LYS A 308 -1.18 -7.00 -28.11
CA LYS A 308 0.17 -7.24 -27.58
C LYS A 308 0.96 -5.93 -27.48
N ASP A 309 1.82 -5.85 -26.45
CA ASP A 309 2.67 -4.70 -26.11
C ASP A 309 1.91 -3.41 -25.74
N SER A 310 0.58 -3.46 -25.61
CA SER A 310 -0.20 -2.35 -25.09
C SER A 310 0.19 -2.04 -23.64
N TRP A 311 0.35 -0.74 -23.33
CA TRP A 311 0.47 -0.28 -21.96
C TRP A 311 -0.92 -0.21 -21.32
N VAL A 312 -1.16 -1.12 -20.38
CA VAL A 312 -2.46 -1.30 -19.73
C VAL A 312 -2.38 -0.83 -18.29
N VAL A 313 -3.39 -0.11 -17.83
CA VAL A 313 -3.51 0.36 -16.44
C VAL A 313 -4.76 -0.23 -15.82
N LEU A 314 -4.59 -1.00 -14.75
CA LEU A 314 -5.68 -1.50 -13.92
C LEU A 314 -6.09 -0.41 -12.91
N ASP A 315 -7.35 0.01 -12.96
CA ASP A 315 -7.96 0.90 -11.97
C ASP A 315 -8.29 0.11 -10.70
N ILE A 316 -7.49 0.33 -9.65
CA ILE A 316 -7.68 -0.37 -8.37
C ILE A 316 -8.87 0.18 -7.62
N TYR A 317 -8.99 1.52 -7.54
CA TYR A 317 -10.11 2.15 -6.85
C TYR A 317 -11.45 1.79 -7.51
N GLY A 318 -11.54 1.93 -8.84
CA GLY A 318 -12.74 1.54 -9.59
C GLY A 318 -13.07 0.05 -9.48
N THR A 319 -12.07 -0.85 -9.40
CA THR A 319 -12.31 -2.28 -9.20
C THR A 319 -12.89 -2.56 -7.81
N ASN A 320 -12.37 -1.90 -6.78
CA ASN A 320 -12.88 -2.03 -5.40
C ASN A 320 -14.29 -1.39 -5.22
N HIS A 321 -14.77 -0.64 -6.23
CA HIS A 321 -16.09 0.01 -6.27
C HIS A 321 -16.93 -0.45 -7.47
N ASP A 322 -16.64 -1.61 -8.03
CA ASP A 322 -17.37 -2.17 -9.18
C ASP A 322 -18.75 -2.69 -8.75
N ASP A 323 -19.81 -2.00 -9.15
CA ASP A 323 -21.21 -2.35 -8.84
C ASP A 323 -21.70 -3.61 -9.55
N ARG A 324 -20.97 -4.11 -10.54
CA ARG A 324 -21.24 -5.39 -11.22
C ARG A 324 -20.95 -6.59 -10.30
N THR A 325 -20.04 -6.42 -9.31
CA THR A 325 -19.60 -7.51 -8.43
C THR A 325 -19.82 -7.20 -6.95
N ILE A 326 -19.89 -5.93 -6.57
CA ILE A 326 -20.03 -5.48 -5.19
C ILE A 326 -21.36 -4.75 -5.00
N GLU A 327 -22.22 -5.32 -4.19
CA GLU A 327 -23.52 -4.71 -3.86
C GLU A 327 -23.33 -3.38 -3.12
N SER A 328 -23.93 -2.30 -3.66
CA SER A 328 -23.87 -0.95 -3.07
C SER A 328 -22.42 -0.54 -2.70
N PRO A 329 -21.48 -0.45 -3.67
CA PRO A 329 -20.07 -0.29 -3.41
C PRO A 329 -19.73 1.05 -2.72
N GLU A 330 -20.56 2.07 -2.90
CA GLU A 330 -20.40 3.40 -2.28
C GLU A 330 -20.89 3.45 -0.81
N VAL A 331 -21.45 2.35 -0.30
CA VAL A 331 -21.88 2.24 1.09
C VAL A 331 -20.82 1.50 1.89
N PHE A 332 -20.25 2.18 2.89
CA PHE A 332 -19.34 1.55 3.85
C PHE A 332 -20.13 0.65 4.80
N ARG A 333 -19.93 -0.67 4.71
CA ARG A 333 -20.71 -1.67 5.45
C ARG A 333 -19.77 -2.57 6.27
N ILE A 334 -19.68 -2.35 7.58
CA ILE A 334 -18.74 -3.08 8.46
C ILE A 334 -18.95 -4.60 8.51
N SER A 335 -20.11 -5.07 8.10
CA SER A 335 -20.45 -6.51 8.03
C SER A 335 -20.35 -7.13 6.64
N ARG A 336 -19.81 -6.40 5.63
CA ARG A 336 -19.73 -6.90 4.24
C ARG A 336 -18.96 -8.21 4.13
N TYR A 337 -17.90 -8.34 4.90
CA TYR A 337 -17.01 -9.50 4.90
C TYR A 337 -17.24 -10.44 6.10
N LEU A 338 -18.37 -10.32 6.79
CA LEU A 338 -18.70 -11.19 7.92
C LEU A 338 -18.72 -12.66 7.48
N GLY A 339 -18.00 -13.51 8.21
CA GLY A 339 -17.83 -14.92 7.88
C GLY A 339 -16.81 -15.23 6.79
N LYS A 340 -16.41 -14.22 5.98
CA LYS A 340 -15.37 -14.35 4.95
C LYS A 340 -13.99 -13.82 5.41
N ALA A 341 -13.96 -12.95 6.41
CA ALA A 341 -12.79 -12.13 6.75
C ALA A 341 -11.62 -12.87 7.41
N LYS A 342 -11.80 -14.10 7.86
CA LYS A 342 -10.77 -14.86 8.61
C LYS A 342 -9.58 -15.31 7.76
N HIS A 343 -9.75 -15.40 6.46
CA HIS A 343 -8.72 -15.86 5.54
C HIS A 343 -8.42 -14.79 4.51
N ILE A 344 -7.17 -14.35 4.45
CA ILE A 344 -6.67 -13.41 3.46
C ILE A 344 -6.53 -14.06 2.09
N SER A 345 -6.59 -15.37 2.01
CA SER A 345 -6.50 -16.14 0.77
C SER A 345 -7.76 -16.01 -0.09
N TYR A 346 -8.08 -14.78 -0.48
CA TYR A 346 -8.93 -14.55 -1.66
C TYR A 346 -8.11 -14.79 -2.94
N ASP A 347 -7.36 -15.89 -2.99
CA ASP A 347 -6.43 -16.17 -4.08
C ASP A 347 -7.13 -16.29 -5.43
N GLU A 348 -8.44 -16.54 -5.43
CA GLU A 348 -9.24 -16.68 -6.64
C GLU A 348 -10.33 -15.61 -6.79
N GLU A 349 -10.60 -14.82 -5.76
CA GLU A 349 -11.59 -13.75 -5.78
C GLU A 349 -10.91 -12.40 -5.96
N TYR A 350 -11.12 -11.76 -7.09
CA TYR A 350 -10.55 -10.46 -7.42
C TYR A 350 -11.54 -9.31 -7.18
N GLU A 351 -12.55 -9.51 -6.32
CA GLU A 351 -13.52 -8.47 -5.96
C GLU A 351 -12.85 -7.29 -5.27
N MET A 352 -11.86 -7.58 -4.40
CA MET A 352 -11.14 -6.60 -3.64
C MET A 352 -9.63 -6.78 -3.86
N ILE A 353 -9.03 -5.79 -4.51
CA ILE A 353 -7.61 -5.79 -4.90
C ILE A 353 -6.82 -4.63 -4.30
N ALA A 354 -7.21 -4.18 -3.11
CA ALA A 354 -6.58 -3.03 -2.43
C ALA A 354 -5.04 -3.15 -2.31
N GLN A 355 -4.52 -4.37 -2.22
CA GLN A 355 -3.10 -4.69 -2.18
C GLN A 355 -2.70 -5.70 -3.26
N GLY A 356 -3.46 -5.73 -4.35
CA GLY A 356 -3.25 -6.62 -5.47
C GLY A 356 -4.11 -7.86 -5.44
N GLY A 357 -3.97 -8.72 -6.45
CA GLY A 357 -4.71 -9.96 -6.64
C GLY A 357 -3.83 -11.13 -7.02
N GLY A 358 -4.43 -12.32 -7.09
CA GLY A 358 -3.75 -13.56 -7.44
C GLY A 358 -3.07 -14.24 -6.25
N LYS A 359 -2.32 -15.30 -6.54
CA LYS A 359 -1.67 -16.13 -5.52
C LYS A 359 -0.67 -15.29 -4.72
N PHE A 360 -0.86 -15.28 -3.41
CA PHE A 360 -0.12 -14.44 -2.48
C PHE A 360 1.40 -14.72 -2.52
N GLU A 361 1.78 -15.99 -2.58
CA GLU A 361 3.18 -16.40 -2.52
C GLU A 361 3.96 -16.17 -3.82
N ALA A 362 3.28 -16.17 -4.96
CA ALA A 362 3.95 -16.27 -6.26
C ALA A 362 3.70 -15.11 -7.23
N MET A 363 2.61 -14.36 -7.06
CA MET A 363 2.20 -13.30 -7.99
C MET A 363 2.50 -11.91 -7.43
N HIS A 364 2.18 -10.86 -8.18
CA HIS A 364 2.40 -9.46 -7.78
C HIS A 364 1.44 -8.92 -6.70
N ARG A 365 0.79 -9.79 -5.93
CA ARG A 365 0.06 -9.41 -4.72
C ARG A 365 1.04 -8.98 -3.64
N CYS A 366 0.70 -7.95 -2.87
CA CYS A 366 1.60 -7.34 -1.90
C CYS A 366 2.01 -8.33 -0.79
N ALA A 367 3.29 -8.63 -0.65
CA ALA A 367 3.80 -9.49 0.41
C ALA A 367 3.52 -8.93 1.83
N GLY A 368 3.47 -7.60 1.97
CA GLY A 368 3.17 -6.92 3.24
C GLY A 368 1.69 -6.86 3.62
N GLU A 369 0.82 -7.61 2.97
CA GLU A 369 -0.61 -7.63 3.31
C GLU A 369 -0.86 -8.07 4.76
N TRP A 370 -0.10 -9.05 5.25
CA TRP A 370 -0.16 -9.50 6.64
C TRP A 370 0.23 -8.41 7.63
N ILE A 371 1.30 -7.66 7.36
CA ILE A 371 1.70 -6.49 8.16
C ILE A 371 0.54 -5.49 8.24
N THR A 372 -0.12 -5.23 7.11
CA THR A 372 -1.27 -4.32 7.06
C THR A 372 -2.39 -4.77 7.97
N LEU A 373 -2.77 -6.04 7.92
CA LEU A 373 -3.86 -6.57 8.74
C LEU A 373 -3.53 -6.52 10.22
N HIS A 374 -2.33 -6.93 10.61
CA HIS A 374 -1.89 -6.82 12.01
C HIS A 374 -1.85 -5.35 12.47
N THR A 375 -1.37 -4.43 11.62
CA THR A 375 -1.40 -3.00 11.91
C THR A 375 -2.81 -2.49 12.16
N LEU A 376 -3.73 -2.79 11.26
CA LEU A 376 -5.11 -2.33 11.37
C LEU A 376 -5.83 -2.97 12.56
N ARG A 377 -5.56 -4.25 12.89
CA ARG A 377 -6.09 -4.92 14.10
C ARG A 377 -5.64 -4.24 15.37
N VAL A 378 -4.33 -3.97 15.52
CA VAL A 378 -3.79 -3.30 16.71
C VAL A 378 -4.42 -1.91 16.89
N PHE A 379 -4.45 -1.10 15.82
CA PHE A 379 -5.05 0.23 15.91
C PHE A 379 -6.55 0.20 16.17
N THR A 380 -7.29 -0.73 15.55
CA THR A 380 -8.74 -0.87 15.80
C THR A 380 -9.00 -1.22 17.26
N ASP A 381 -8.28 -2.20 17.83
CA ASP A 381 -8.43 -2.59 19.23
C ASP A 381 -8.11 -1.44 20.18
N GLN A 382 -7.00 -0.75 19.95
CA GLN A 382 -6.59 0.39 20.81
C GLN A 382 -7.61 1.54 20.75
N LEU A 383 -8.14 1.86 19.55
CA LEU A 383 -9.07 2.97 19.36
C LEU A 383 -10.49 2.67 19.82
N VAL A 384 -10.90 1.40 19.80
CA VAL A 384 -12.28 0.99 20.13
C VAL A 384 -12.40 0.50 21.57
N ASN A 385 -11.42 -0.30 22.05
CA ASN A 385 -11.54 -1.00 23.32
C ASN A 385 -10.66 -0.44 24.44
N LYS A 386 -9.41 0.02 24.12
CA LYS A 386 -8.44 0.33 25.18
C LYS A 386 -8.46 1.78 25.64
N TYR A 387 -8.75 2.72 24.76
CA TYR A 387 -8.72 4.14 25.10
C TYR A 387 -10.01 4.86 24.75
N HIS A 388 -10.32 5.89 25.50
CA HIS A 388 -11.49 6.75 25.26
C HIS A 388 -11.03 8.11 24.73
N PHE A 389 -11.79 8.64 23.78
CA PHE A 389 -11.47 9.90 23.11
C PHE A 389 -12.67 10.84 23.11
N SER A 390 -12.39 12.13 23.22
CA SER A 390 -13.29 13.16 22.72
C SER A 390 -12.83 13.60 21.33
N ILE A 391 -13.81 13.95 20.52
CA ILE A 391 -13.60 14.29 19.12
C ILE A 391 -13.77 15.80 18.97
N PRO A 392 -12.69 16.57 18.70
CA PRO A 392 -12.82 17.99 18.45
C PRO A 392 -13.56 18.24 17.14
N ASP A 393 -14.16 19.42 17.00
CA ASP A 393 -14.71 19.87 15.72
C ASP A 393 -13.62 19.92 14.67
N GLN A 394 -13.82 19.29 13.50
CA GLN A 394 -12.79 19.09 12.52
C GLN A 394 -13.33 18.81 11.10
N ASP A 395 -12.50 19.10 10.08
CA ASP A 395 -12.81 18.83 8.69
C ASP A 395 -12.51 17.36 8.34
N TRP A 396 -13.58 16.58 8.17
CA TRP A 396 -13.52 15.16 7.77
C TRP A 396 -13.44 14.94 6.26
N THR A 397 -13.39 15.99 5.44
CA THR A 397 -13.31 15.88 3.98
C THR A 397 -12.08 15.07 3.56
N ILE A 398 -12.28 14.06 2.71
CA ILE A 398 -11.23 13.26 2.08
C ILE A 398 -11.07 13.76 0.64
N PRO A 399 -10.01 14.51 0.32
CA PRO A 399 -9.81 15.08 -1.02
C PRO A 399 -9.34 14.00 -2.00
N MET A 400 -10.22 13.50 -2.86
CA MET A 400 -9.92 12.42 -3.81
C MET A 400 -8.91 12.80 -4.88
N ASN A 401 -8.62 14.09 -5.05
CA ASN A 401 -7.63 14.64 -5.97
C ASN A 401 -6.21 14.77 -5.37
N GLN A 402 -5.97 14.26 -4.18
CA GLN A 402 -4.65 14.22 -3.54
C GLN A 402 -4.13 12.80 -3.44
N PHE A 403 -2.81 12.64 -3.52
CA PHE A 403 -2.15 11.35 -3.38
C PHE A 403 -0.94 11.45 -2.43
N PRO A 404 -0.91 10.69 -1.33
CA PRO A 404 -2.02 9.89 -0.78
C PRO A 404 -3.14 10.80 -0.23
N THR A 405 -4.35 10.23 -0.08
CA THR A 405 -5.48 10.97 0.48
C THR A 405 -5.89 10.44 1.85
N PHE A 406 -6.29 11.37 2.71
CA PHE A 406 -6.81 11.12 4.06
C PHE A 406 -7.59 12.35 4.51
N PRO A 407 -8.37 12.31 5.64
CA PRO A 407 -9.12 13.47 6.13
C PRO A 407 -8.23 14.69 6.30
N LYS A 408 -8.68 15.86 5.86
CA LYS A 408 -7.93 17.14 5.98
C LYS A 408 -7.48 17.42 7.40
N SER A 409 -8.27 17.04 8.39
CA SER A 409 -7.95 17.14 9.82
C SER A 409 -6.89 16.14 10.30
N LYS A 410 -6.49 15.15 9.46
CA LYS A 410 -5.63 14.03 9.86
C LYS A 410 -6.22 13.17 10.99
N SER A 411 -7.54 13.24 11.21
CA SER A 411 -8.28 12.59 12.30
C SER A 411 -7.75 12.97 13.68
N ARG A 412 -8.10 14.17 14.14
CA ARG A 412 -7.73 14.70 15.47
C ARG A 412 -8.55 14.06 16.57
N LEU A 413 -7.89 13.75 17.67
CA LEU A 413 -8.47 13.13 18.86
C LEU A 413 -7.91 13.81 20.11
N ILE A 414 -8.70 13.78 21.21
CA ILE A 414 -8.26 14.18 22.56
C ILE A 414 -8.44 12.96 23.44
N LYS A 415 -7.36 12.41 23.98
CA LYS A 415 -7.43 11.28 24.92
C LYS A 415 -8.03 11.75 26.24
N LYS A 416 -8.99 10.96 26.77
CA LYS A 416 -9.61 11.15 28.09
C LYS A 416 -8.83 10.47 29.20
#